data_f23ef62d11568d2a70f663e49e6c0596
#
_entry.id   f23ef62d11568d2a70f663e49e6c0596
#
_cell.length_a   1.000
_cell.length_b   1.000
_cell.length_c   1.000
_cell.angle_alpha   90.00
_cell.angle_beta   90.00
_cell.angle_gamma   90.00
#
_symmetry.space_group_name_H-M   'P 1'
#
loop_
_entity.id
_entity.type
_entity.pdbx_description
1 polymer ?
#
loop_
_entity_poly.entity_id
_entity_poly.type
_entity_poly.pdbx_seq_one_letter_code
_entity_poly.pdbx_strand_id
1 'polypeptide(L)'
;MNVPVYQLWSPHRGDWCDADIVGEKSYGANIYQLLPSDWSPTGTEVRRTFELIPEPGNPHDAWAISVRADGRTVGYLPRENCPAWANVVRRVVASGYIPVVPGRVYAFDAVEWANWDGGGDPSKDFAAKVQLKLGEPSTALPLNDPPKCAYTLIPRSTIVQVTKEEEHAGALLKFVPANGYGLLIVTLHECDSGRPSSGKTVVEVRIDDERVGQLTPQMSQRFLPMIRHLQSRGLVTACWGDITGSAVAAEVRIDGIKANEADSVVLDGDPITVPKLVAMQEDALQYDLSVGVTCTAQPAARHSYGDPRPSQPAPVAPPLPPAAWYDDPRDSRMLRYWDGVRWTEHIAPKIN
;
A
#
# COMPACT_ATOMS: atom_id res chain seq x y z
N MET A 1 2.77 -10.70 -24.48
CA MET A 1 1.45 -10.61 -23.77
C MET A 1 1.65 -9.61 -22.64
N ASN A 2 0.77 -8.62 -22.51
CA ASN A 2 0.82 -7.72 -21.37
C ASN A 2 0.38 -8.49 -20.12
N VAL A 3 1.22 -8.55 -19.11
CA VAL A 3 0.87 -9.13 -17.80
C VAL A 3 -0.13 -8.18 -17.13
N PRO A 4 -1.27 -8.66 -16.63
CA PRO A 4 -2.25 -7.81 -15.98
C PRO A 4 -1.70 -7.24 -14.66
N VAL A 5 -2.22 -6.07 -14.27
CA VAL A 5 -1.80 -5.40 -13.04
C VAL A 5 -2.77 -5.70 -11.89
N TYR A 6 -2.25 -5.66 -10.66
CA TYR A 6 -3.01 -5.68 -9.42
C TYR A 6 -2.72 -4.41 -8.61
N GLN A 7 -3.75 -3.57 -8.46
CA GLN A 7 -3.62 -2.35 -7.66
C GLN A 7 -3.60 -2.70 -6.17
N LEU A 8 -2.48 -2.47 -5.51
CA LEU A 8 -2.39 -2.60 -4.05
C LEU A 8 -3.26 -1.53 -3.37
N TRP A 9 -3.91 -1.93 -2.30
CA TRP A 9 -4.71 -0.99 -1.52
C TRP A 9 -3.82 -0.11 -0.63
N SER A 10 -4.23 1.15 -0.45
CA SER A 10 -3.60 2.09 0.48
C SER A 10 -4.69 2.86 1.22
N PRO A 11 -4.54 3.12 2.53
CA PRO A 11 -5.49 3.91 3.31
C PRO A 11 -5.52 5.38 2.88
N HIS A 12 -4.44 5.86 2.28
CA HIS A 12 -4.29 7.26 1.92
C HIS A 12 -5.26 7.66 0.80
N ARG A 13 -5.98 8.75 1.04
CA ARG A 13 -6.85 9.39 0.05
C ARG A 13 -6.16 10.64 -0.51
N GLY A 14 -6.60 11.09 -1.69
CA GLY A 14 -5.99 12.24 -2.35
C GLY A 14 -4.56 11.98 -2.80
N ASP A 15 -3.70 13.00 -2.70
CA ASP A 15 -2.37 13.04 -3.33
C ASP A 15 -1.21 12.69 -2.40
N TRP A 16 -1.50 12.33 -1.16
CA TRP A 16 -0.47 12.01 -0.18
C TRP A 16 0.28 10.73 -0.55
N CYS A 17 1.62 10.83 -0.65
CA CYS A 17 2.54 9.71 -0.79
C CYS A 17 3.34 9.58 0.51
N ASP A 18 3.38 8.38 1.07
CA ASP A 18 3.88 8.08 2.41
C ASP A 18 5.23 7.35 2.42
N ALA A 19 5.67 6.82 1.27
CA ALA A 19 6.89 6.03 1.18
C ALA A 19 7.89 6.61 0.18
N ASP A 20 9.09 6.93 0.65
CA ASP A 20 10.23 7.26 -0.21
C ASP A 20 10.87 5.97 -0.75
N ILE A 21 11.40 6.02 -1.96
CA ILE A 21 12.24 4.95 -2.50
C ILE A 21 13.72 5.30 -2.31
N VAL A 22 14.60 4.37 -2.65
CA VAL A 22 16.05 4.57 -2.57
C VAL A 22 16.71 4.27 -3.93
N GLY A 23 17.87 4.88 -4.18
CA GLY A 23 18.69 4.60 -5.36
C GLY A 23 18.40 5.47 -6.59
N GLU A 24 17.53 6.48 -6.51
CA GLU A 24 17.13 7.33 -7.63
C GLU A 24 18.33 7.90 -8.40
N LYS A 25 19.40 8.26 -7.68
CA LYS A 25 20.64 8.80 -8.30
C LYS A 25 21.24 7.84 -9.34
N SER A 26 21.15 6.53 -9.10
CA SER A 26 21.66 5.50 -10.00
C SER A 26 20.75 5.27 -11.20
N TYR A 27 19.49 5.68 -11.13
CA TYR A 27 18.47 5.51 -12.17
C TYR A 27 17.96 6.84 -12.74
N GLY A 28 18.70 7.93 -12.55
CA GLY A 28 18.33 9.28 -13.00
C GLY A 28 17.94 9.34 -14.49
N ALA A 29 18.67 8.63 -15.36
CA ALA A 29 18.34 8.58 -16.79
C ALA A 29 16.98 7.93 -17.07
N ASN A 30 16.58 6.90 -16.31
CA ASN A 30 15.26 6.27 -16.41
C ASN A 30 14.16 7.20 -15.90
N ILE A 31 14.42 7.87 -14.78
CA ILE A 31 13.49 8.83 -14.19
C ILE A 31 13.27 10.03 -15.11
N TYR A 32 14.34 10.53 -15.73
CA TYR A 32 14.27 11.63 -16.70
C TYR A 32 13.28 11.35 -17.84
N GLN A 33 13.21 10.10 -18.32
CA GLN A 33 12.29 9.71 -19.38
C GLN A 33 10.80 9.65 -18.96
N LEU A 34 10.52 9.73 -17.66
CA LEU A 34 9.15 9.83 -17.14
C LEU A 34 8.64 11.28 -17.14
N LEU A 35 9.51 12.25 -17.31
CA LEU A 35 9.16 13.67 -17.28
C LEU A 35 8.55 14.09 -18.62
N PRO A 36 7.65 15.08 -18.62
CA PRO A 36 7.16 15.70 -19.84
C PRO A 36 8.31 16.49 -20.52
N SER A 37 8.20 16.69 -21.82
CA SER A 37 9.23 17.39 -22.61
C SER A 37 9.43 18.87 -22.20
N ASP A 38 8.43 19.45 -21.56
CA ASP A 38 8.39 20.83 -21.05
C ASP A 38 8.60 20.93 -19.53
N TRP A 39 9.22 19.92 -18.92
CA TRP A 39 9.49 19.94 -17.49
C TRP A 39 10.32 21.18 -17.09
N SER A 40 10.00 21.75 -15.93
CA SER A 40 10.68 22.94 -15.42
C SER A 40 11.81 22.57 -14.47
N PRO A 41 13.03 23.12 -14.67
CA PRO A 41 14.16 22.97 -13.75
C PRO A 41 13.88 23.49 -12.32
N THR A 42 12.97 24.45 -12.17
CA THR A 42 12.57 24.98 -10.85
C THR A 42 11.72 24.02 -10.04
N GLY A 43 11.25 22.93 -10.66
CA GLY A 43 10.48 21.86 -10.05
C GLY A 43 9.30 21.41 -10.90
N THR A 44 9.19 20.11 -11.12
CA THR A 44 8.06 19.50 -11.83
C THR A 44 7.62 18.25 -11.07
N GLU A 45 6.33 18.18 -10.74
CA GLU A 45 5.71 16.99 -10.19
C GLU A 45 4.97 16.21 -11.29
N VAL A 46 5.24 14.92 -11.39
CA VAL A 46 4.57 14.02 -12.32
C VAL A 46 4.02 12.83 -11.56
N ARG A 47 2.72 12.56 -11.73
CA ARG A 47 2.06 11.38 -11.14
C ARG A 47 2.18 10.20 -12.07
N ARG A 48 2.51 9.04 -11.50
CA ARG A 48 2.68 7.78 -12.21
C ARG A 48 2.15 6.62 -11.38
N THR A 49 1.89 5.52 -12.05
CA THR A 49 1.72 4.21 -11.44
C THR A 49 3.07 3.50 -11.47
N PHE A 50 3.46 2.94 -10.34
CA PHE A 50 4.72 2.23 -10.17
C PHE A 50 4.47 0.75 -9.94
N GLU A 51 5.29 -0.08 -10.58
CA GLU A 51 5.33 -1.53 -10.42
C GLU A 51 6.30 -1.90 -9.30
N LEU A 52 5.93 -2.85 -8.46
CA LEU A 52 6.79 -3.40 -7.40
C LEU A 52 7.23 -4.80 -7.79
N ILE A 53 8.47 -4.97 -8.23
CA ILE A 53 8.97 -6.24 -8.75
C ILE A 53 9.98 -6.87 -7.80
N PRO A 54 9.71 -8.08 -7.25
CA PRO A 54 10.65 -8.79 -6.41
C PRO A 54 11.83 -9.29 -7.26
N GLU A 55 13.04 -9.19 -6.73
CA GLU A 55 14.28 -9.59 -7.42
C GLU A 55 15.02 -10.67 -6.61
N PRO A 56 14.54 -11.93 -6.58
CA PRO A 56 15.16 -13.00 -5.78
C PRO A 56 16.59 -13.33 -6.24
N GLY A 57 16.96 -13.00 -7.47
CA GLY A 57 18.31 -13.16 -8.02
C GLY A 57 19.19 -11.92 -7.87
N ASN A 58 18.78 -10.91 -7.09
CA ASN A 58 19.60 -9.72 -6.89
C ASN A 58 20.86 -10.08 -6.06
N PRO A 59 22.08 -9.79 -6.58
CA PRO A 59 23.33 -10.21 -5.92
C PRO A 59 23.58 -9.50 -4.57
N HIS A 60 22.89 -8.40 -4.30
CA HIS A 60 23.06 -7.60 -3.09
C HIS A 60 22.01 -7.88 -2.01
N ASP A 61 20.82 -8.29 -2.44
CA ASP A 61 19.70 -8.55 -1.52
C ASP A 61 18.63 -9.42 -2.20
N ALA A 62 18.46 -10.67 -1.74
CA ALA A 62 17.42 -11.58 -2.24
C ALA A 62 15.98 -11.13 -1.92
N TRP A 63 15.83 -10.16 -1.04
CA TRP A 63 14.55 -9.53 -0.70
C TRP A 63 14.28 -8.24 -1.47
N ALA A 64 15.24 -7.79 -2.31
CA ALA A 64 15.10 -6.55 -3.05
C ALA A 64 13.78 -6.50 -3.83
N ILE A 65 13.12 -5.34 -3.74
CA ILE A 65 11.92 -5.02 -4.51
C ILE A 65 12.23 -3.77 -5.31
N SER A 66 12.41 -3.95 -6.64
CA SER A 66 12.60 -2.81 -7.54
C SER A 66 11.28 -2.08 -7.77
N VAL A 67 11.39 -0.76 -7.82
CA VAL A 67 10.30 0.15 -8.21
C VAL A 67 10.50 0.51 -9.66
N ARG A 68 9.49 0.23 -10.49
CA ARG A 68 9.56 0.44 -11.94
C ARG A 68 8.40 1.30 -12.42
N ALA A 69 8.66 2.07 -13.46
CA ALA A 69 7.64 2.78 -14.21
C ALA A 69 7.92 2.60 -15.71
N ASP A 70 6.88 2.34 -16.50
CA ASP A 70 7.00 2.05 -17.94
C ASP A 70 8.05 0.97 -18.24
N GLY A 71 8.13 -0.07 -17.39
CA GLY A 71 9.07 -1.19 -17.48
C GLY A 71 10.53 -0.83 -17.12
N ARG A 72 10.82 0.37 -16.62
CA ARG A 72 12.16 0.82 -16.23
C ARG A 72 12.32 0.94 -14.74
N THR A 73 13.39 0.43 -14.18
CA THR A 73 13.72 0.62 -12.76
C THR A 73 14.04 2.08 -12.49
N VAL A 74 13.40 2.65 -11.48
CA VAL A 74 13.61 4.03 -11.00
C VAL A 74 14.24 4.06 -9.60
N GLY A 75 14.28 2.93 -8.92
CA GLY A 75 14.84 2.76 -7.58
C GLY A 75 14.35 1.45 -6.96
N TYR A 76 14.44 1.39 -5.65
CA TYR A 76 14.04 0.23 -4.83
C TYR A 76 13.27 0.68 -3.59
N LEU A 77 12.47 -0.21 -3.03
CA LEU A 77 12.01 -0.01 -1.67
C LEU A 77 13.21 -0.02 -0.71
N PRO A 78 13.18 0.77 0.37
CA PRO A 78 14.21 0.71 1.41
C PRO A 78 14.39 -0.72 1.92
N ARG A 79 15.64 -1.14 2.12
CA ARG A 79 16.00 -2.52 2.48
C ARG A 79 15.27 -3.01 3.73
N GLU A 80 15.11 -2.14 4.70
CA GLU A 80 14.38 -2.40 5.95
C GLU A 80 12.89 -2.70 5.74
N ASN A 81 12.30 -2.21 4.66
CA ASN A 81 10.89 -2.42 4.33
C ASN A 81 10.66 -3.69 3.50
N CYS A 82 11.67 -4.14 2.75
CA CYS A 82 11.54 -5.27 1.82
C CYS A 82 11.02 -6.56 2.47
N PRO A 83 11.49 -7.01 3.66
CA PRO A 83 10.98 -8.23 4.28
C PRO A 83 9.47 -8.18 4.59
N ALA A 84 8.98 -7.04 5.06
CA ALA A 84 7.55 -6.86 5.37
C ALA A 84 6.68 -6.87 4.10
N TRP A 85 7.18 -6.30 3.00
CA TRP A 85 6.48 -6.24 1.71
C TRP A 85 6.63 -7.50 0.86
N ALA A 86 7.60 -8.37 1.17
CA ALA A 86 7.91 -9.55 0.36
C ALA A 86 6.70 -10.49 0.20
N ASN A 87 5.94 -10.74 1.27
CA ASN A 87 4.77 -11.62 1.22
C ASN A 87 3.69 -11.05 0.30
N VAL A 88 3.40 -9.75 0.41
CA VAL A 88 2.42 -9.04 -0.42
C VAL A 88 2.81 -9.09 -1.90
N VAL A 89 4.02 -8.63 -2.21
CA VAL A 89 4.50 -8.49 -3.59
C VAL A 89 4.63 -9.84 -4.27
N ARG A 90 5.22 -10.84 -3.59
CA ARG A 90 5.41 -12.19 -4.14
C ARG A 90 4.09 -12.94 -4.33
N ARG A 91 3.12 -12.76 -3.43
CA ARG A 91 1.77 -13.33 -3.58
C ARG A 91 1.08 -12.84 -4.86
N VAL A 92 1.14 -11.55 -5.13
CA VAL A 92 0.55 -10.95 -6.33
C VAL A 92 1.25 -11.46 -7.59
N VAL A 93 2.61 -11.49 -7.60
CA VAL A 93 3.39 -12.02 -8.73
C VAL A 93 3.11 -13.50 -8.97
N ALA A 94 3.07 -14.33 -7.93
CA ALA A 94 2.73 -15.75 -8.03
C ALA A 94 1.30 -16.00 -8.53
N SER A 95 0.42 -14.99 -8.42
CA SER A 95 -0.93 -15.03 -8.98
C SER A 95 -0.99 -14.60 -10.45
N GLY A 96 0.16 -14.28 -11.08
CA GLY A 96 0.25 -13.86 -12.48
C GLY A 96 -0.04 -12.38 -12.72
N TYR A 97 0.06 -11.54 -11.69
CA TYR A 97 -0.17 -10.09 -11.77
C TYR A 97 1.09 -9.30 -11.43
N ILE A 98 1.15 -8.07 -11.93
CA ILE A 98 2.15 -7.08 -11.51
C ILE A 98 1.53 -6.22 -10.40
N PRO A 99 2.06 -6.25 -9.16
CA PRO A 99 1.61 -5.35 -8.11
C PRO A 99 1.98 -3.91 -8.45
N VAL A 100 0.97 -3.02 -8.40
CA VAL A 100 1.16 -1.61 -8.72
C VAL A 100 0.63 -0.70 -7.62
N VAL A 101 1.26 0.47 -7.49
CA VAL A 101 0.87 1.53 -6.57
C VAL A 101 0.94 2.89 -7.27
N PRO A 102 0.06 3.84 -6.93
CA PRO A 102 0.21 5.23 -7.36
C PRO A 102 1.44 5.85 -6.68
N GLY A 103 2.00 6.85 -7.33
CA GLY A 103 3.07 7.65 -6.74
C GLY A 103 3.35 8.89 -7.55
N ARG A 104 4.42 9.58 -7.19
CA ARG A 104 4.86 10.80 -7.87
C ARG A 104 6.37 10.84 -8.03
N VAL A 105 6.79 11.51 -9.08
CA VAL A 105 8.16 11.95 -9.30
C VAL A 105 8.19 13.46 -9.11
N TYR A 106 9.03 13.94 -8.23
CA TYR A 106 9.37 15.35 -8.15
C TYR A 106 10.78 15.54 -8.69
N ALA A 107 10.90 16.26 -9.80
CA ALA A 107 12.18 16.52 -10.49
C ALA A 107 12.55 18.00 -10.42
N PHE A 108 13.82 18.31 -10.23
CA PHE A 108 14.33 19.66 -10.12
C PHE A 108 15.80 19.73 -10.58
N ASP A 109 16.27 20.93 -10.88
CA ASP A 109 17.68 21.19 -11.16
C ASP A 109 18.48 21.18 -9.85
N ALA A 110 19.45 20.29 -9.77
CA ALA A 110 20.32 20.17 -8.60
C ALA A 110 21.19 21.43 -8.37
N VAL A 111 21.46 22.21 -9.41
CA VAL A 111 22.26 23.45 -9.32
C VAL A 111 21.49 24.55 -8.57
N GLU A 112 20.20 24.71 -8.82
CA GLU A 112 19.40 25.68 -8.07
C GLU A 112 19.30 25.31 -6.59
N TRP A 113 19.21 24.03 -6.26
CA TRP A 113 19.16 23.54 -4.89
C TRP A 113 20.49 23.65 -4.15
N ALA A 114 21.61 23.40 -4.87
CA ALA A 114 22.95 23.55 -4.32
C ALA A 114 23.30 25.02 -4.00
N ASN A 115 22.79 25.96 -4.77
CA ASN A 115 22.92 27.38 -4.51
C ASN A 115 22.14 27.84 -3.26
N TRP A 116 21.13 27.09 -2.85
CA TRP A 116 20.41 27.36 -1.59
C TRP A 116 21.23 26.91 -0.38
N ASP A 117 21.88 25.74 -0.45
CA ASP A 117 22.65 25.16 0.68
C ASP A 117 24.17 25.47 0.64
N GLY A 118 24.64 26.20 -0.33
CA GLY A 118 26.02 26.72 -0.37
C GLY A 118 27.12 25.70 -0.68
N GLY A 119 26.82 24.52 -1.25
CA GLY A 119 27.86 23.50 -1.41
C GLY A 119 27.67 22.41 -2.47
N GLY A 120 26.92 22.61 -3.53
CA GLY A 120 26.68 21.61 -4.57
C GLY A 120 27.69 21.61 -5.71
N ASP A 121 27.92 20.45 -6.33
CA ASP A 121 28.70 20.27 -7.55
C ASP A 121 27.84 20.67 -8.77
N PRO A 122 28.20 21.75 -9.48
CA PRO A 122 27.41 22.27 -10.60
C PRO A 122 27.33 21.34 -11.82
N SER A 123 27.99 20.19 -11.80
CA SER A 123 28.00 19.23 -12.92
C SER A 123 26.82 18.24 -12.92
N LYS A 124 25.87 18.35 -11.98
CA LYS A 124 24.72 17.44 -11.83
C LYS A 124 23.41 18.19 -12.02
N ASP A 125 23.04 18.40 -13.25
CA ASP A 125 21.91 19.24 -13.64
C ASP A 125 20.52 18.65 -13.36
N PHE A 126 20.42 17.44 -12.77
CA PHE A 126 19.16 16.78 -12.55
C PHE A 126 19.13 16.01 -11.24
N ALA A 127 18.13 16.28 -10.44
CA ALA A 127 17.79 15.50 -9.26
C ALA A 127 16.30 15.13 -9.28
N ALA A 128 15.96 13.99 -8.71
CA ALA A 128 14.58 13.58 -8.58
C ALA A 128 14.34 12.87 -7.26
N LYS A 129 13.14 13.04 -6.74
CA LYS A 129 12.60 12.29 -5.62
C LYS A 129 11.38 11.52 -6.09
N VAL A 130 11.34 10.22 -5.83
CA VAL A 130 10.20 9.37 -6.15
C VAL A 130 9.53 8.93 -4.86
N GLN A 131 8.23 9.13 -4.78
CA GLN A 131 7.43 8.78 -3.61
C GLN A 131 6.23 7.93 -4.03
N LEU A 132 5.94 6.91 -3.22
CA LEU A 132 4.85 5.97 -3.45
C LEU A 132 3.71 6.21 -2.46
N LYS A 133 2.50 5.87 -2.89
CA LYS A 133 1.31 5.80 -2.06
C LYS A 133 1.14 4.34 -1.60
N LEU A 134 1.93 3.93 -0.64
CA LEU A 134 2.14 2.52 -0.34
C LEU A 134 1.25 2.01 0.82
N GLY A 135 1.20 2.72 1.95
CA GLY A 135 0.51 2.25 3.15
C GLY A 135 1.27 1.14 3.88
N GLU A 136 0.52 0.28 4.57
CA GLU A 136 1.07 -0.81 5.37
C GLU A 136 0.91 -2.17 4.67
N PRO A 137 1.91 -3.07 4.75
CA PRO A 137 1.83 -4.40 4.13
C PRO A 137 0.62 -5.22 4.58
N SER A 138 0.24 -5.11 5.86
CA SER A 138 -0.88 -5.86 6.47
C SER A 138 -2.25 -5.49 5.91
N THR A 139 -2.36 -4.35 5.23
CA THR A 139 -3.61 -3.87 4.62
C THR A 139 -3.53 -3.70 3.10
N ALA A 140 -2.40 -4.04 2.50
CA ALA A 140 -2.21 -3.88 1.06
C ALA A 140 -3.06 -4.85 0.22
N LEU A 141 -3.49 -5.97 0.82
CA LEU A 141 -4.34 -7.00 0.22
C LEU A 141 -5.50 -7.34 1.15
N PRO A 142 -6.67 -7.71 0.62
CA PRO A 142 -7.78 -8.16 1.45
C PRO A 142 -7.47 -9.51 2.11
N LEU A 143 -8.01 -9.69 3.33
CA LEU A 143 -7.89 -10.91 4.10
C LEU A 143 -8.72 -12.05 3.51
N ASN A 144 -9.85 -11.71 2.87
CA ASN A 144 -10.76 -12.65 2.24
C ASN A 144 -10.63 -12.65 0.72
N ASP A 145 -11.16 -13.69 0.11
CA ASP A 145 -11.26 -13.81 -1.36
C ASP A 145 -12.34 -12.86 -1.91
N PRO A 146 -12.22 -12.43 -3.17
CA PRO A 146 -13.30 -11.70 -3.85
C PRO A 146 -14.56 -12.57 -3.97
N PRO A 147 -15.77 -11.96 -4.06
CA PRO A 147 -17.04 -12.67 -4.20
C PRO A 147 -17.04 -13.64 -5.37
N LYS A 148 -17.65 -14.82 -5.18
CA LYS A 148 -17.73 -15.87 -6.21
C LYS A 148 -18.82 -15.59 -7.25
N CYS A 149 -19.81 -14.76 -6.92
CA CYS A 149 -20.86 -14.30 -7.84
C CYS A 149 -20.41 -13.12 -8.70
N ALA A 150 -21.18 -12.78 -9.71
CA ALA A 150 -20.94 -11.53 -10.45
C ALA A 150 -21.16 -10.32 -9.54
N TYR A 151 -20.19 -9.44 -9.46
CA TYR A 151 -20.21 -8.29 -8.57
C TYR A 151 -19.51 -7.08 -9.19
N THR A 152 -19.75 -5.91 -8.62
CA THR A 152 -18.94 -4.71 -8.89
C THR A 152 -18.51 -4.06 -7.59
N LEU A 153 -17.24 -3.67 -7.52
CA LEU A 153 -16.67 -2.92 -6.41
C LEU A 153 -16.98 -1.44 -6.59
N ILE A 154 -17.77 -0.86 -5.67
CA ILE A 154 -18.11 0.56 -5.72
C ILE A 154 -16.93 1.42 -5.23
N PRO A 155 -16.79 2.66 -5.75
CA PRO A 155 -15.74 3.58 -5.34
C PRO A 155 -15.77 3.89 -3.84
N ARG A 156 -14.59 4.16 -3.30
CA ARG A 156 -14.40 4.64 -1.92
C ARG A 156 -14.88 6.08 -1.79
N SER A 157 -15.63 6.37 -0.74
CA SER A 157 -16.10 7.72 -0.43
C SER A 157 -16.36 7.90 1.06
N THR A 158 -17.43 7.31 1.58
CA THR A 158 -17.87 7.47 2.96
C THR A 158 -17.58 6.21 3.76
N ILE A 159 -16.92 6.38 4.91
CA ILE A 159 -16.75 5.30 5.88
C ILE A 159 -18.03 5.22 6.72
N VAL A 160 -18.59 4.02 6.82
CA VAL A 160 -19.82 3.74 7.56
C VAL A 160 -19.61 2.56 8.50
N GLN A 161 -19.91 2.77 9.78
CA GLN A 161 -19.88 1.70 10.78
C GLN A 161 -21.01 0.69 10.49
N VAL A 162 -20.67 -0.57 10.49
CA VAL A 162 -21.63 -1.67 10.53
C VAL A 162 -22.23 -1.76 11.93
N THR A 163 -23.38 -2.30 12.09
CA THR A 163 -24.10 -2.46 13.36
C THR A 163 -24.59 -3.90 13.51
N LYS A 164 -24.84 -4.32 14.74
CA LYS A 164 -25.27 -5.69 15.11
C LYS A 164 -24.19 -6.75 14.85
N GLU A 165 -22.97 -6.37 14.91
CA GLU A 165 -21.80 -7.24 14.78
C GLU A 165 -21.73 -8.25 15.94
N GLU A 166 -22.19 -7.86 17.12
CA GLU A 166 -22.30 -8.71 18.30
C GLU A 166 -23.19 -9.93 18.08
N GLU A 167 -24.21 -9.82 17.20
CA GLU A 167 -25.07 -10.95 16.81
C GLU A 167 -24.33 -11.94 15.89
N HIS A 168 -23.19 -11.56 15.32
CA HIS A 168 -22.42 -12.28 14.30
C HIS A 168 -20.93 -12.48 14.67
N ALA A 169 -20.57 -12.36 15.94
CA ALA A 169 -19.19 -12.42 16.41
C ALA A 169 -18.43 -13.68 15.92
N GLY A 170 -19.11 -14.84 15.89
CA GLY A 170 -18.51 -16.08 15.41
C GLY A 170 -18.08 -16.07 13.94
N ALA A 171 -18.73 -15.29 13.08
CA ALA A 171 -18.33 -15.08 11.70
C ALA A 171 -17.15 -14.10 11.61
N LEU A 172 -17.22 -13.00 12.37
CA LEU A 172 -16.22 -11.92 12.33
C LEU A 172 -14.86 -12.34 12.88
N LEU A 173 -14.82 -13.07 14.00
CA LEU A 173 -13.56 -13.43 14.65
C LEU A 173 -12.63 -14.27 13.78
N LYS A 174 -13.15 -14.96 12.75
CA LYS A 174 -12.36 -15.70 11.76
C LYS A 174 -11.45 -14.77 10.93
N PHE A 175 -11.83 -13.52 10.78
CA PHE A 175 -11.14 -12.53 9.93
C PHE A 175 -10.28 -11.54 10.73
N VAL A 176 -10.27 -11.61 12.06
CA VAL A 176 -9.42 -10.72 12.87
C VAL A 176 -7.98 -11.20 12.81
N PRO A 177 -7.07 -10.46 12.18
CA PRO A 177 -5.66 -10.83 12.13
C PRO A 177 -4.96 -10.58 13.47
N ALA A 178 -3.79 -11.17 13.66
CA ALA A 178 -3.02 -11.08 14.91
C ALA A 178 -2.67 -9.63 15.32
N ASN A 179 -2.51 -8.74 14.35
CA ASN A 179 -2.27 -7.30 14.58
C ASN A 179 -3.55 -6.50 14.86
N GLY A 180 -4.70 -7.15 14.86
CA GLY A 180 -5.99 -6.55 15.20
C GLY A 180 -6.60 -5.62 14.15
N TYR A 181 -6.01 -5.51 12.95
CA TYR A 181 -6.53 -4.67 11.88
C TYR A 181 -6.30 -5.29 10.50
N GLY A 182 -7.31 -5.25 9.62
CA GLY A 182 -7.19 -5.80 8.28
C GLY A 182 -8.18 -5.23 7.27
N LEU A 183 -7.84 -5.40 5.99
CA LEU A 183 -8.66 -5.00 4.86
C LEU A 183 -9.59 -6.17 4.46
N LEU A 184 -10.82 -5.83 4.08
CA LEU A 184 -11.83 -6.78 3.62
C LEU A 184 -12.44 -6.34 2.30
N ILE A 185 -12.96 -7.30 1.54
CA ILE A 185 -13.97 -7.08 0.51
C ILE A 185 -15.30 -7.56 1.10
N VAL A 186 -16.26 -6.64 1.23
CA VAL A 186 -17.58 -6.96 1.76
C VAL A 186 -18.64 -6.79 0.69
N THR A 187 -19.75 -7.52 0.82
CA THR A 187 -20.89 -7.42 -0.07
C THR A 187 -22.10 -6.85 0.66
N LEU A 188 -22.88 -6.06 -0.06
CA LEU A 188 -24.04 -5.35 0.44
C LEU A 188 -25.30 -5.96 -0.18
N HIS A 189 -26.24 -6.39 0.67
CA HIS A 189 -27.48 -7.03 0.24
C HIS A 189 -28.70 -6.36 0.87
N GLU A 190 -29.77 -6.25 0.10
CA GLU A 190 -31.06 -5.85 0.63
C GLU A 190 -31.66 -6.97 1.46
N CYS A 191 -32.12 -6.68 2.68
CA CYS A 191 -32.86 -7.63 3.49
C CYS A 191 -33.96 -6.96 4.31
N ASP A 192 -34.94 -7.71 4.76
CA ASP A 192 -35.97 -7.25 5.68
C ASP A 192 -35.40 -7.11 7.09
N SER A 193 -35.81 -6.05 7.81
CA SER A 193 -35.26 -5.73 9.14
C SER A 193 -35.55 -6.75 10.25
N GLY A 194 -36.20 -7.88 9.92
CA GLY A 194 -36.55 -8.96 10.85
C GLY A 194 -37.62 -8.61 11.90
N ARG A 195 -38.19 -7.42 11.86
CA ARG A 195 -39.33 -7.04 12.71
C ARG A 195 -40.60 -7.07 11.88
N PRO A 196 -41.50 -8.05 12.11
CA PRO A 196 -42.72 -8.23 11.30
C PRO A 196 -43.64 -6.98 11.24
N SER A 197 -43.53 -6.07 12.22
CA SER A 197 -44.36 -4.88 12.33
C SER A 197 -43.80 -3.62 11.67
N SER A 198 -42.54 -3.62 11.17
CA SER A 198 -41.90 -2.38 10.70
C SER A 198 -41.83 -2.24 9.19
N GLY A 199 -41.93 -3.33 8.41
CA GLY A 199 -41.78 -3.30 6.94
C GLY A 199 -40.56 -2.57 6.43
N LYS A 200 -39.54 -2.35 7.30
CA LYS A 200 -38.34 -1.58 6.95
C LYS A 200 -37.27 -2.48 6.37
N THR A 201 -36.89 -2.17 5.15
CA THR A 201 -35.75 -2.78 4.46
C THR A 201 -34.45 -2.17 4.96
N VAL A 202 -33.46 -3.00 5.22
CA VAL A 202 -32.11 -2.61 5.62
C VAL A 202 -31.08 -3.25 4.67
N VAL A 203 -29.86 -2.75 4.70
CA VAL A 203 -28.73 -3.33 4.01
C VAL A 203 -27.96 -4.20 4.99
N GLU A 204 -27.88 -5.49 4.70
CA GLU A 204 -26.98 -6.38 5.42
C GLU A 204 -25.60 -6.41 4.77
N VAL A 205 -24.59 -6.59 5.61
CA VAL A 205 -23.17 -6.68 5.21
C VAL A 205 -22.74 -8.13 5.36
N ARG A 206 -22.08 -8.67 4.32
CA ARG A 206 -21.56 -10.05 4.32
C ARG A 206 -20.06 -10.07 3.99
N ILE A 207 -19.37 -11.03 4.60
CA ILE A 207 -18.01 -11.44 4.27
C ILE A 207 -18.08 -12.94 3.90
N ASP A 208 -17.54 -13.32 2.73
CA ASP A 208 -17.57 -14.71 2.23
C ASP A 208 -18.97 -15.35 2.30
N ASP A 209 -19.99 -14.59 1.88
CA ASP A 209 -21.41 -14.93 1.92
C ASP A 209 -22.03 -15.07 3.34
N GLU A 210 -21.23 -15.00 4.43
CA GLU A 210 -21.73 -14.98 5.80
C GLU A 210 -22.13 -13.57 6.22
N ARG A 211 -23.31 -13.41 6.80
CA ARG A 211 -23.77 -12.12 7.37
C ARG A 211 -22.92 -11.78 8.58
N VAL A 212 -22.42 -10.53 8.62
CA VAL A 212 -21.59 -10.01 9.70
C VAL A 212 -22.19 -8.80 10.40
N GLY A 213 -23.29 -8.27 9.87
CA GLY A 213 -24.00 -7.15 10.45
C GLY A 213 -24.93 -6.48 9.44
N GLN A 214 -25.33 -5.26 9.74
CA GLN A 214 -26.20 -4.45 8.89
C GLN A 214 -25.88 -2.96 9.01
N LEU A 215 -26.29 -2.18 8.03
CA LEU A 215 -26.29 -0.72 8.14
C LEU A 215 -27.51 -0.24 8.94
N THR A 216 -27.37 0.93 9.58
CA THR A 216 -28.53 1.58 10.19
C THR A 216 -29.63 1.83 9.16
N PRO A 217 -30.92 1.91 9.55
CA PRO A 217 -32.00 2.17 8.60
C PRO A 217 -31.79 3.44 7.75
N GLN A 218 -31.22 4.49 8.37
CA GLN A 218 -30.93 5.74 7.69
C GLN A 218 -29.82 5.56 6.62
N MET A 219 -28.76 4.83 6.94
CA MET A 219 -27.69 4.57 6.00
C MET A 219 -28.12 3.59 4.89
N SER A 220 -28.93 2.57 5.25
CA SER A 220 -29.50 1.64 4.30
C SER A 220 -30.27 2.37 3.18
N GLN A 221 -31.09 3.35 3.52
CA GLN A 221 -31.84 4.15 2.53
C GLN A 221 -30.91 4.89 1.56
N ARG A 222 -29.69 5.22 1.95
CA ARG A 222 -28.72 5.90 1.08
C ARG A 222 -28.00 4.97 0.13
N PHE A 223 -27.94 3.68 0.42
CA PHE A 223 -27.27 2.68 -0.43
C PHE A 223 -28.28 1.86 -1.27
N LEU A 224 -29.48 1.60 -0.75
CA LEU A 224 -30.50 0.74 -1.38
C LEU A 224 -30.80 1.07 -2.86
N PRO A 225 -30.94 2.35 -3.30
CA PRO A 225 -31.22 2.62 -4.70
C PRO A 225 -30.13 2.10 -5.65
N MET A 226 -28.85 2.26 -5.28
CA MET A 226 -27.71 1.75 -6.04
C MET A 226 -27.66 0.22 -6.00
N ILE A 227 -27.85 -0.38 -4.82
CA ILE A 227 -27.83 -1.85 -4.65
C ILE A 227 -28.90 -2.49 -5.56
N ARG A 228 -30.14 -1.94 -5.56
CA ARG A 228 -31.22 -2.42 -6.42
C ARG A 228 -30.94 -2.25 -7.90
N HIS A 229 -30.33 -1.12 -8.27
CA HIS A 229 -29.93 -0.88 -9.66
C HIS A 229 -28.89 -1.91 -10.13
N LEU A 230 -27.81 -2.10 -9.38
CA LEU A 230 -26.78 -3.08 -9.69
C LEU A 230 -27.32 -4.51 -9.70
N GLN A 231 -28.21 -4.85 -8.77
CA GLN A 231 -28.89 -6.14 -8.73
C GLN A 231 -29.76 -6.39 -9.96
N SER A 232 -30.45 -5.35 -10.49
CA SER A 232 -31.22 -5.46 -11.75
C SER A 232 -30.33 -5.78 -12.96
N ARG A 233 -29.02 -5.48 -12.87
CA ARG A 233 -28.00 -5.84 -13.84
C ARG A 233 -27.36 -7.22 -13.58
N GLY A 234 -27.82 -7.94 -12.54
CA GLY A 234 -27.25 -9.23 -12.13
C GLY A 234 -25.95 -9.12 -11.35
N LEU A 235 -25.64 -7.94 -10.80
CA LEU A 235 -24.41 -7.66 -10.07
C LEU A 235 -24.68 -7.50 -8.57
N VAL A 236 -23.86 -8.15 -7.73
CA VAL A 236 -23.81 -7.89 -6.29
C VAL A 236 -22.96 -6.63 -6.05
N THR A 237 -23.44 -5.75 -5.20
CA THR A 237 -22.68 -4.57 -4.77
C THR A 237 -21.59 -5.00 -3.77
N ALA A 238 -20.33 -4.78 -4.11
CA ALA A 238 -19.20 -4.97 -3.21
C ALA A 238 -18.54 -3.63 -2.88
N CYS A 239 -17.90 -3.53 -1.72
CA CYS A 239 -17.08 -2.39 -1.34
C CYS A 239 -15.89 -2.83 -0.48
N TRP A 240 -14.94 -1.94 -0.35
CA TRP A 240 -13.89 -2.12 0.64
C TRP A 240 -14.47 -1.99 2.05
N GLY A 241 -13.94 -2.80 2.95
CA GLY A 241 -14.20 -2.68 4.38
C GLY A 241 -12.90 -2.84 5.15
N ASP A 242 -12.91 -2.42 6.38
CA ASP A 242 -11.85 -2.73 7.34
C ASP A 242 -12.45 -3.42 8.57
N ILE A 243 -11.67 -4.32 9.16
CA ILE A 243 -11.97 -4.98 10.42
C ILE A 243 -10.96 -4.53 11.46
N THR A 244 -11.46 -4.15 12.62
CA THR A 244 -10.66 -3.86 13.80
C THR A 244 -11.14 -4.73 14.94
N GLY A 245 -10.25 -5.40 15.64
CA GLY A 245 -10.71 -6.28 16.72
C GLY A 245 -9.62 -7.02 17.46
N SER A 246 -10.06 -7.92 18.31
CA SER A 246 -9.27 -8.83 19.12
C SER A 246 -9.94 -10.21 19.14
N ALA A 247 -9.37 -11.15 19.89
CA ALA A 247 -9.95 -12.48 20.05
C ALA A 247 -11.38 -12.52 20.64
N VAL A 248 -11.88 -11.41 21.20
CA VAL A 248 -13.16 -11.35 21.91
C VAL A 248 -14.19 -10.44 21.27
N ALA A 249 -13.78 -9.46 20.47
CA ALA A 249 -14.68 -8.53 19.81
C ALA A 249 -14.05 -7.97 18.54
N ALA A 250 -14.88 -7.73 17.54
CA ALA A 250 -14.47 -7.12 16.28
C ALA A 250 -15.55 -6.16 15.78
N GLU A 251 -15.09 -5.11 15.10
CA GLU A 251 -15.90 -4.11 14.44
C GLU A 251 -15.54 -4.04 12.96
N VAL A 252 -16.53 -3.79 12.11
CA VAL A 252 -16.37 -3.63 10.67
C VAL A 252 -16.86 -2.27 10.24
N ARG A 253 -16.09 -1.62 9.40
CA ARG A 253 -16.50 -0.41 8.70
C ARG A 253 -16.44 -0.65 7.21
N ILE A 254 -17.43 -0.16 6.49
CA ILE A 254 -17.42 -0.18 5.02
C ILE A 254 -16.97 1.18 4.49
N ASP A 255 -16.34 1.17 3.30
CA ASP A 255 -15.90 2.37 2.59
C ASP A 255 -16.50 2.36 1.19
N GLY A 256 -17.57 3.13 0.99
CA GLY A 256 -18.30 3.13 -0.26
C GLY A 256 -19.05 4.42 -0.56
N ILE A 257 -19.26 4.66 -1.85
CA ILE A 257 -20.06 5.77 -2.36
C ILE A 257 -21.55 5.51 -2.11
N LYS A 258 -22.31 6.56 -1.77
CA LYS A 258 -23.75 6.48 -1.62
C LYS A 258 -24.46 6.63 -2.97
N ALA A 259 -25.70 6.15 -3.07
CA ALA A 259 -26.45 6.17 -4.32
C ALA A 259 -26.61 7.56 -4.95
N ASN A 260 -26.74 8.61 -4.12
CA ASN A 260 -26.87 9.99 -4.61
C ASN A 260 -25.56 10.61 -5.10
N GLU A 261 -24.44 9.95 -4.85
CA GLU A 261 -23.10 10.37 -5.25
C GLU A 261 -22.60 9.55 -6.44
N ALA A 262 -23.25 8.41 -6.74
CA ALA A 262 -22.90 7.51 -7.83
C ALA A 262 -23.33 8.10 -9.19
N ASP A 263 -22.40 8.16 -10.11
CA ASP A 263 -22.64 8.58 -11.50
C ASP A 263 -22.96 7.37 -12.41
N SER A 264 -23.20 7.64 -13.69
CA SER A 264 -23.50 6.60 -14.68
C SER A 264 -22.32 5.63 -14.91
N VAL A 265 -21.09 6.06 -14.67
CA VAL A 265 -19.92 5.18 -14.80
C VAL A 265 -19.95 4.10 -13.71
N VAL A 266 -20.32 4.48 -12.48
CA VAL A 266 -20.49 3.54 -11.36
C VAL A 266 -21.71 2.64 -11.56
N LEU A 267 -22.83 3.21 -12.01
CA LEU A 267 -24.11 2.50 -12.10
C LEU A 267 -24.18 1.60 -13.34
N ASP A 268 -23.73 2.08 -14.50
CA ASP A 268 -23.95 1.47 -15.81
C ASP A 268 -22.68 1.03 -16.53
N GLY A 269 -21.50 1.38 -15.99
CA GLY A 269 -20.21 1.00 -16.53
C GLY A 269 -19.90 -0.49 -16.42
N ASP A 270 -18.73 -0.88 -16.91
CA ASP A 270 -18.22 -2.24 -16.76
C ASP A 270 -17.95 -2.56 -15.29
N PRO A 271 -18.25 -3.79 -14.83
CA PRO A 271 -18.01 -4.17 -13.44
C PRO A 271 -16.53 -4.06 -13.05
N ILE A 272 -16.27 -3.38 -11.95
CA ILE A 272 -14.94 -3.32 -11.33
C ILE A 272 -14.79 -4.52 -10.40
N THR A 273 -13.76 -5.33 -10.63
CA THR A 273 -13.51 -6.54 -9.85
C THR A 273 -12.08 -6.59 -9.33
N VAL A 274 -11.88 -7.30 -8.23
CA VAL A 274 -10.56 -7.60 -7.67
C VAL A 274 -10.20 -9.05 -8.06
N PRO A 275 -9.04 -9.30 -8.65
CA PRO A 275 -8.63 -10.66 -8.99
C PRO A 275 -8.43 -11.51 -7.74
N LYS A 276 -8.79 -12.79 -7.84
CA LYS A 276 -8.44 -13.77 -6.81
C LYS A 276 -6.94 -14.06 -6.88
N LEU A 277 -6.28 -14.01 -5.72
CA LEU A 277 -4.88 -14.35 -5.56
C LEU A 277 -4.70 -15.82 -5.10
N VAL A 278 -3.48 -16.34 -5.31
CA VAL A 278 -3.10 -17.63 -4.70
C VAL A 278 -3.22 -17.55 -3.17
N ALA A 279 -3.36 -18.71 -2.52
CA ALA A 279 -3.45 -18.78 -1.06
C ALA A 279 -2.25 -18.10 -0.40
N MET A 280 -2.49 -17.44 0.73
CA MET A 280 -1.42 -16.82 1.51
C MET A 280 -0.49 -17.91 2.06
N GLN A 281 0.82 -17.68 1.94
CA GLN A 281 1.87 -18.53 2.50
C GLN A 281 2.43 -17.86 3.77
N GLU A 282 2.84 -18.68 4.72
CA GLU A 282 3.53 -18.19 5.92
C GLU A 282 4.92 -17.66 5.58
N ASP A 283 5.62 -18.35 4.67
CA ASP A 283 6.93 -17.95 4.17
C ASP A 283 6.81 -17.41 2.73
N ALA A 284 7.21 -16.16 2.54
CA ALA A 284 7.21 -15.50 1.23
C ALA A 284 8.11 -16.20 0.18
N LEU A 285 9.08 -17.01 0.60
CA LEU A 285 9.95 -17.79 -0.30
C LEU A 285 9.22 -18.96 -0.96
N GLN A 286 8.07 -19.37 -0.46
CA GLN A 286 7.27 -20.48 -1.02
C GLN A 286 6.47 -20.08 -2.26
N TYR A 287 6.37 -18.78 -2.57
CA TYR A 287 5.68 -18.34 -3.79
C TYR A 287 6.49 -18.64 -5.05
N ASP A 288 5.84 -19.25 -6.03
CA ASP A 288 6.41 -19.46 -7.36
C ASP A 288 6.37 -18.14 -8.17
N LEU A 289 7.52 -17.56 -8.42
CA LEU A 289 7.69 -16.32 -9.17
C LEU A 289 7.91 -16.52 -10.67
N SER A 290 7.84 -17.76 -11.17
CA SER A 290 8.04 -18.06 -12.60
C SER A 290 6.84 -17.66 -13.49
N VAL A 291 5.76 -17.21 -12.92
CA VAL A 291 4.47 -16.95 -13.57
C VAL A 291 4.46 -15.58 -14.28
N GLY A 292 5.23 -15.45 -15.36
CA GLY A 292 4.97 -14.39 -16.35
C GLY A 292 5.53 -12.99 -16.08
N VAL A 293 6.17 -12.73 -14.93
CA VAL A 293 6.78 -11.46 -14.58
C VAL A 293 8.29 -11.58 -14.59
N THR A 294 8.99 -10.63 -15.23
CA THR A 294 10.46 -10.61 -15.21
C THR A 294 10.96 -10.09 -13.86
N CYS A 295 11.25 -11.03 -12.96
CA CYS A 295 11.79 -10.76 -11.62
C CYS A 295 13.33 -10.68 -11.60
N THR A 296 13.95 -10.11 -12.65
CA THR A 296 15.39 -9.95 -12.75
C THR A 296 15.82 -8.52 -12.43
N ALA A 297 16.95 -8.40 -11.72
CA ALA A 297 17.57 -7.10 -11.45
C ALA A 297 17.93 -6.39 -12.77
N GLN A 298 17.53 -5.14 -12.91
CA GLN A 298 17.96 -4.31 -14.02
C GLN A 298 19.21 -3.53 -13.60
N PRO A 299 20.31 -3.60 -14.37
CA PRO A 299 21.52 -2.89 -14.03
C PRO A 299 21.27 -1.38 -14.03
N ALA A 300 21.78 -0.70 -13.00
CA ALA A 300 21.83 0.75 -12.99
C ALA A 300 22.64 1.25 -14.19
N ALA A 301 22.22 2.36 -14.80
CA ALA A 301 23.00 2.99 -15.85
C ALA A 301 24.38 3.38 -15.27
N ARG A 302 25.45 2.77 -15.77
CA ARG A 302 26.81 3.14 -15.38
C ARG A 302 27.08 4.56 -15.88
N HIS A 303 27.07 5.52 -15.00
CA HIS A 303 27.77 6.76 -15.27
C HIS A 303 29.26 6.42 -15.20
N SER A 304 29.95 6.56 -16.33
CA SER A 304 31.40 6.40 -16.43
C SER A 304 32.08 7.52 -15.63
N TYR A 305 32.29 7.27 -14.35
CA TYR A 305 33.29 7.98 -13.56
C TYR A 305 34.55 7.13 -13.52
N GLY A 306 35.66 7.79 -13.88
CA GLY A 306 36.96 7.19 -14.03
C GLY A 306 37.45 6.43 -12.79
N ASP A 307 38.22 5.42 -13.16
CA ASP A 307 39.18 4.64 -12.42
C ASP A 307 38.78 3.92 -11.13
N PRO A 308 38.72 2.59 -11.15
CA PRO A 308 38.52 1.82 -9.93
C PRO A 308 39.81 1.74 -9.13
N ARG A 309 39.88 2.43 -8.02
CA ARG A 309 40.75 1.96 -6.93
C ARG A 309 40.30 0.57 -6.50
N PRO A 310 41.25 -0.39 -6.27
CA PRO A 310 40.88 -1.70 -5.76
C PRO A 310 40.11 -1.59 -4.48
N SER A 311 38.95 -2.26 -4.43
CA SER A 311 38.04 -2.30 -3.30
C SER A 311 38.79 -2.82 -2.06
N GLN A 312 39.00 -1.96 -1.10
CA GLN A 312 39.22 -2.42 0.28
C GLN A 312 37.93 -3.08 0.77
N PRO A 313 38.01 -4.20 1.51
CA PRO A 313 36.83 -4.78 2.13
C PRO A 313 36.16 -3.73 3.01
N ALA A 314 34.82 -3.62 2.90
CA ALA A 314 34.02 -2.68 3.66
C ALA A 314 34.35 -2.83 5.15
N PRO A 315 34.54 -1.72 5.89
CA PRO A 315 34.71 -1.80 7.34
C PRO A 315 33.48 -2.50 7.94
N VAL A 316 33.71 -3.52 8.73
CA VAL A 316 32.68 -4.12 9.56
C VAL A 316 32.10 -2.98 10.42
N ALA A 317 30.81 -2.73 10.30
CA ALA A 317 30.14 -1.73 11.12
C ALA A 317 30.43 -2.03 12.59
N PRO A 318 30.84 -1.04 13.38
CA PRO A 318 31.08 -1.26 14.81
C PRO A 318 29.80 -1.82 15.45
N PRO A 319 29.92 -2.74 16.41
CA PRO A 319 28.75 -3.26 17.11
C PRO A 319 27.95 -2.10 17.70
N LEU A 320 26.63 -2.18 17.64
CA LEU A 320 25.75 -1.18 18.25
C LEU A 320 26.07 -1.08 19.75
N PRO A 321 26.03 0.12 20.32
CA PRO A 321 26.28 0.30 21.74
C PRO A 321 25.28 -0.50 22.59
N PRO A 322 25.66 -1.03 23.74
CA PRO A 322 24.76 -1.76 24.63
C PRO A 322 23.63 -0.86 25.14
N ALA A 323 22.53 -1.46 25.57
CA ALA A 323 21.41 -0.74 26.18
C ALA A 323 21.90 0.06 27.42
N ALA A 324 21.79 1.38 27.38
CA ALA A 324 22.23 2.29 28.43
C ALA A 324 21.70 3.71 28.24
N TRP A 325 21.95 4.58 29.19
CA TRP A 325 21.71 6.01 29.09
C TRP A 325 22.89 6.68 28.39
N TYR A 326 22.62 7.42 27.32
CA TYR A 326 23.57 8.21 26.55
C TYR A 326 23.12 9.66 26.46
N ASP A 327 23.99 10.54 26.05
CA ASP A 327 23.66 11.94 25.78
C ASP A 327 22.54 12.01 24.72
N ASP A 328 21.48 12.78 25.01
CA ASP A 328 20.37 12.92 24.07
C ASP A 328 20.85 13.62 22.77
N PRO A 329 20.70 13.01 21.61
CA PRO A 329 21.10 13.63 20.33
C PRO A 329 20.39 14.95 20.02
N ARG A 330 19.26 15.23 20.70
CA ARG A 330 18.42 16.41 20.49
C ARG A 330 18.62 17.52 21.53
N ASP A 331 19.12 17.16 22.74
CA ASP A 331 19.41 18.13 23.81
C ASP A 331 20.61 17.65 24.65
N SER A 332 21.76 18.31 24.49
CA SER A 332 23.01 17.98 25.16
C SER A 332 22.98 18.06 26.72
N ARG A 333 21.90 18.62 27.28
CA ARG A 333 21.68 18.73 28.74
C ARG A 333 20.93 17.54 29.32
N MET A 334 20.44 16.63 28.43
CA MET A 334 19.63 15.49 28.79
C MET A 334 20.34 14.18 28.45
N LEU A 335 19.98 13.13 29.12
CA LEU A 335 20.29 11.74 28.77
C LEU A 335 19.04 11.11 28.18
N ARG A 336 19.21 10.26 27.16
CA ARG A 336 18.17 9.41 26.59
C ARG A 336 18.56 7.94 26.68
N TYR A 337 17.59 7.09 26.95
CA TYR A 337 17.84 5.67 27.05
C TYR A 337 17.86 5.03 25.66
N TRP A 338 18.95 4.31 25.38
CA TRP A 338 19.12 3.44 24.22
C TRP A 338 18.85 1.99 24.63
N ASP A 339 17.94 1.28 23.95
CA ASP A 339 17.53 -0.09 24.31
C ASP A 339 18.40 -1.19 23.66
N GLY A 340 19.47 -0.81 22.96
CA GLY A 340 20.34 -1.69 22.19
C GLY A 340 20.02 -1.73 20.70
N VAL A 341 18.85 -1.20 20.28
CA VAL A 341 18.37 -1.19 18.88
C VAL A 341 17.92 0.21 18.45
N ARG A 342 17.26 0.96 19.35
CA ARG A 342 16.69 2.28 19.06
C ARG A 342 16.69 3.20 20.28
N TRP A 343 16.58 4.50 20.04
CA TRP A 343 16.34 5.50 21.08
C TRP A 343 14.90 5.41 21.58
N THR A 344 14.74 5.31 22.90
CA THR A 344 13.40 5.31 23.52
C THR A 344 12.93 6.73 23.85
N GLU A 345 11.71 6.86 24.34
CA GLU A 345 11.18 8.15 24.83
C GLU A 345 11.62 8.49 26.26
N HIS A 346 12.35 7.60 26.93
CA HIS A 346 12.85 7.84 28.28
C HIS A 346 13.99 8.85 28.26
N ILE A 347 13.78 9.98 28.92
CA ILE A 347 14.78 11.05 29.08
C ILE A 347 14.99 11.37 30.57
N ALA A 348 16.21 11.74 30.94
CA ALA A 348 16.57 12.15 32.27
C ALA A 348 17.49 13.37 32.23
N PRO A 349 17.47 14.30 33.21
CA PRO A 349 18.42 15.38 33.27
C PRO A 349 19.83 14.86 33.56
N LYS A 350 20.82 15.46 32.91
CA LYS A 350 22.23 15.17 33.15
C LYS A 350 22.61 15.80 34.51
N ILE A 351 22.94 14.97 35.49
CA ILE A 351 23.40 15.45 36.78
C ILE A 351 24.90 15.68 36.63
N ASN A 352 25.33 16.93 36.79
CA ASN A 352 26.75 17.32 36.83
C ASN A 352 27.42 16.88 38.12
#